data_a1257e5130ded00ba500b31dc16a981b
#
_entry.id   a1257e5130ded00ba500b31dc16a981b
#
_cell.length_a   1.000
_cell.length_b   1.000
_cell.length_c   1.000
_cell.angle_alpha   90.00
_cell.angle_beta   90.00
_cell.angle_gamma   90.00
#
_symmetry.space_group_name_H-M   'P 1'
#
loop_
_entity.id
_entity.type
_entity.pdbx_description
1 polymer ?
#
loop_
_entity_poly.entity_id
_entity_poly.type
_entity_poly.pdbx_seq_one_letter_code
_entity_poly.pdbx_strand_id
1 'polypeptide(L)'
;MSDTVGVISKSTSTSTKYIKRFLKILLVASAVGLLIFAFIPERVKVDWVTVEKGDLLITLEGEGKTRIHDIYIVSTPIDGRITRIESEPGDIVTAGETTIANMYPANPKFLDKRSETQAKADVEGARAALALAKSRVKQTQAQLEYDTSDYQRTQALFNKKSVSQASLERAELRLKTLRAELETSLSNKKVMISRLEAAKARLLQPDENGVNNRLEEDCQICIHSPVDGRVLRILHKSEGIVPVGTPLVEIGDPKDLEVKIEMLSTNAVRINVGDEALIKRWGGDQDIRARVKVVEPSGFTKISALGVEEQRVNIILTFIDPIEMWQSLGDAFRVEAAIIIDRVDDAMIIPLSALFRQNESWSVFKVVDDTVALHKVTVGRRNERFAEITQGLSVGDNVIIHPGNSVKEGIGVEKR
;
A
#
# COMPACT_ATOMS: atom_id res chain seq x y z
N MET A 1 20.97 73.50 -118.23
CA MET A 1 20.52 74.88 -117.82
C MET A 1 19.86 74.78 -116.48
N SER A 2 20.43 75.49 -115.56
CA SER A 2 20.00 76.03 -114.31
C SER A 2 19.57 75.01 -113.21
N ASP A 3 20.34 74.85 -112.37
CA ASP A 3 20.57 75.09 -110.93
C ASP A 3 19.33 75.36 -110.08
N THR A 4 19.23 74.62 -109.01
CA THR A 4 18.84 75.26 -107.76
C THR A 4 19.27 74.37 -106.53
N VAL A 5 20.05 74.99 -105.67
CA VAL A 5 20.60 74.53 -104.39
C VAL A 5 19.52 74.59 -103.32
N GLY A 6 19.45 73.57 -102.48
CA GLY A 6 18.60 73.48 -101.30
C GLY A 6 19.43 73.28 -100.03
N VAL A 7 19.41 74.29 -99.17
CA VAL A 7 20.09 74.39 -97.88
C VAL A 7 19.44 73.55 -96.84
N ILE A 8 20.20 72.60 -96.19
CA ILE A 8 19.72 71.87 -95.03
C ILE A 8 20.19 72.52 -93.73
N SER A 9 19.30 73.00 -92.92
CA SER A 9 19.45 73.59 -91.59
C SER A 9 19.71 72.51 -90.54
N LYS A 10 20.83 72.66 -89.84
CA LYS A 10 21.24 71.82 -88.64
C LYS A 10 20.38 72.31 -87.41
N SER A 11 19.48 71.45 -86.96
CA SER A 11 18.73 71.65 -85.67
C SER A 11 19.56 71.07 -84.49
N THR A 12 19.74 71.86 -83.45
CA THR A 12 20.67 71.77 -82.37
C THR A 12 20.30 70.70 -81.30
N SER A 13 21.28 69.91 -80.86
CA SER A 13 21.28 68.83 -79.91
C SER A 13 21.33 69.29 -78.42
N THR A 14 20.36 70.06 -77.91
CA THR A 14 20.40 70.49 -76.50
C THR A 14 19.43 69.67 -75.66
N SER A 15 18.45 68.99 -76.21
CA SER A 15 17.44 68.18 -75.49
C SER A 15 18.04 66.83 -74.95
N THR A 16 19.02 66.21 -75.66
CA THR A 16 19.58 64.93 -75.32
C THR A 16 20.46 64.96 -74.06
N LYS A 17 21.02 66.11 -73.68
CA LYS A 17 21.84 66.24 -72.46
C LYS A 17 20.98 66.31 -71.20
N TYR A 18 19.80 66.88 -71.23
CA TYR A 18 18.87 66.94 -70.12
C TYR A 18 18.14 65.65 -69.89
N ILE A 19 17.80 64.92 -70.95
CA ILE A 19 17.24 63.57 -70.88
C ILE A 19 18.24 62.57 -70.25
N LYS A 20 19.54 62.63 -70.64
CA LYS A 20 20.59 61.79 -70.04
C LYS A 20 20.87 62.13 -68.57
N ARG A 21 20.77 63.43 -68.19
CA ARG A 21 20.88 63.82 -66.78
C ARG A 21 19.69 63.34 -65.93
N PHE A 22 18.43 63.54 -66.48
CA PHE A 22 17.24 63.05 -65.83
C PHE A 22 17.28 61.49 -65.64
N LEU A 23 17.68 60.80 -66.66
CA LEU A 23 17.82 59.32 -66.59
C LEU A 23 18.85 58.91 -65.57
N LYS A 24 19.98 59.65 -65.43
CA LYS A 24 20.98 59.37 -64.37
C LYS A 24 20.45 59.70 -62.99
N ILE A 25 19.71 60.73 -62.78
CA ILE A 25 19.10 61.07 -61.49
C ILE A 25 18.06 59.98 -61.10
N LEU A 26 17.23 59.57 -62.08
CA LEU A 26 16.23 58.52 -61.88
C LEU A 26 16.94 57.15 -61.51
N LEU A 27 18.03 56.86 -62.17
CA LEU A 27 18.80 55.64 -61.88
C LEU A 27 19.46 55.68 -60.52
N VAL A 28 20.00 56.84 -60.10
CA VAL A 28 20.55 57.05 -58.74
C VAL A 28 19.43 56.98 -57.69
N ALA A 29 18.27 57.64 -57.97
CA ALA A 29 17.12 57.58 -57.04
C ALA A 29 16.58 56.13 -56.90
N SER A 30 16.51 55.39 -58.00
CA SER A 30 16.12 53.95 -57.97
C SER A 30 17.14 53.11 -57.22
N ALA A 31 18.46 53.35 -57.43
CA ALA A 31 19.54 52.63 -56.70
C ALA A 31 19.50 52.96 -55.19
N VAL A 32 19.25 54.24 -54.82
CA VAL A 32 19.06 54.65 -53.41
C VAL A 32 17.77 54.02 -52.83
N GLY A 33 16.65 53.99 -53.60
CA GLY A 33 15.42 53.36 -53.20
C GLY A 33 15.61 51.83 -53.00
N LEU A 34 16.36 51.17 -53.89
CA LEU A 34 16.69 49.73 -53.79
C LEU A 34 17.62 49.45 -52.59
N LEU A 35 18.55 50.39 -52.31
CA LEU A 35 19.40 50.30 -51.16
C LEU A 35 18.61 50.46 -49.84
N ILE A 36 17.70 51.45 -49.80
CA ILE A 36 16.80 51.62 -48.63
C ILE A 36 15.90 50.37 -48.45
N PHE A 37 15.35 49.83 -49.53
CA PHE A 37 14.52 48.64 -49.51
C PHE A 37 15.31 47.39 -49.03
N ALA A 38 16.57 47.25 -49.45
CA ALA A 38 17.49 46.14 -49.03
C ALA A 38 17.89 46.25 -47.57
N PHE A 39 17.85 47.44 -46.95
CA PHE A 39 18.14 47.67 -45.53
C PHE A 39 16.90 47.70 -44.65
N ILE A 40 15.69 47.44 -45.15
CA ILE A 40 14.51 47.24 -44.29
C ILE A 40 14.69 45.89 -43.59
N PRO A 41 14.87 45.86 -42.26
CA PRO A 41 15.07 44.60 -41.54
C PRO A 41 13.79 43.75 -41.70
N GLU A 42 13.98 42.48 -42.10
CA GLU A 42 12.89 41.51 -42.12
C GLU A 42 12.33 41.37 -40.70
N ARG A 43 11.02 41.41 -40.54
CA ARG A 43 10.35 41.15 -39.26
C ARG A 43 10.56 39.70 -38.87
N VAL A 44 11.00 39.47 -37.62
CA VAL A 44 11.22 38.10 -37.09
C VAL A 44 9.84 37.58 -36.61
N LYS A 45 9.45 36.40 -37.08
CA LYS A 45 8.24 35.73 -36.62
C LYS A 45 8.48 35.14 -35.24
N VAL A 46 7.68 35.56 -34.27
CA VAL A 46 7.79 35.11 -32.86
C VAL A 46 6.41 34.79 -32.29
N ASP A 47 6.40 33.92 -31.32
CA ASP A 47 5.22 33.66 -30.53
C ASP A 47 5.29 34.52 -29.27
N TRP A 48 4.17 35.19 -28.92
CA TRP A 48 4.06 35.95 -27.67
C TRP A 48 2.77 35.65 -26.95
N VAL A 49 2.78 35.83 -25.65
CA VAL A 49 1.65 35.66 -24.75
C VAL A 49 1.38 37.03 -24.07
N THR A 50 0.12 37.34 -23.89
CA THR A 50 -0.30 38.48 -23.11
C THR A 50 -0.18 38.18 -21.63
N VAL A 51 0.38 39.11 -20.87
CA VAL A 51 0.50 39.00 -19.41
C VAL A 51 -0.90 39.16 -18.80
N GLU A 52 -1.31 38.13 -18.09
CA GLU A 52 -2.61 38.05 -17.43
C GLU A 52 -2.44 37.80 -15.93
N LYS A 53 -3.50 38.07 -15.18
CA LYS A 53 -3.58 37.63 -13.78
C LYS A 53 -4.18 36.27 -13.69
N GLY A 54 -3.63 35.46 -12.79
CA GLY A 54 -4.09 34.11 -12.53
C GLY A 54 -3.55 33.54 -11.23
N ASP A 55 -4.12 32.42 -10.81
CA ASP A 55 -3.68 31.73 -9.62
C ASP A 55 -2.43 30.91 -9.93
N LEU A 56 -1.40 31.09 -9.12
CA LEU A 56 -0.16 30.32 -9.21
C LEU A 56 -0.08 29.33 -8.06
N LEU A 57 -0.20 28.05 -8.38
CA LEU A 57 -0.02 26.97 -7.42
C LEU A 57 1.43 26.48 -7.49
N ILE A 58 2.09 26.47 -6.33
CA ILE A 58 3.43 25.89 -6.18
C ILE A 58 3.25 24.48 -5.62
N THR A 59 3.57 23.48 -6.43
CA THR A 59 3.35 22.09 -6.10
C THR A 59 4.66 21.31 -5.98
N LEU A 60 4.64 20.30 -5.14
CA LEU A 60 5.65 19.25 -5.10
C LEU A 60 5.00 17.97 -5.62
N GLU A 61 5.53 17.46 -6.73
CA GLU A 61 5.02 16.24 -7.34
C GLU A 61 5.75 15.01 -6.79
N GLY A 62 5.00 13.94 -6.57
CA GLY A 62 5.51 12.66 -6.10
C GLY A 62 4.69 11.50 -6.61
N GLU A 63 5.36 10.38 -6.82
CA GLU A 63 4.71 9.12 -7.16
C GLU A 63 4.33 8.37 -5.89
N GLY A 64 3.22 7.65 -5.96
CA GLY A 64 2.74 6.84 -4.86
C GLY A 64 1.77 5.75 -5.27
N LYS A 65 1.15 5.17 -4.28
CA LYS A 65 0.14 4.13 -4.45
C LYS A 65 -1.02 4.38 -3.51
N THR A 66 -2.19 4.01 -3.96
CA THR A 66 -3.33 3.83 -3.06
C THR A 66 -3.06 2.69 -2.11
N ARG A 67 -3.58 2.76 -0.91
CA ARG A 67 -3.62 1.65 0.04
C ARG A 67 -4.91 1.72 0.86
N ILE A 68 -5.42 0.59 1.23
CA ILE A 68 -6.47 0.51 2.24
C ILE A 68 -5.83 0.82 3.60
N HIS A 69 -6.47 1.69 4.39
CA HIS A 69 -5.92 2.17 5.66
C HIS A 69 -5.68 1.03 6.62
N ASP A 70 -6.70 0.22 6.88
CA ASP A 70 -6.62 -0.93 7.78
C ASP A 70 -6.82 -2.24 7.01
N ILE A 71 -5.74 -3.03 6.91
CA ILE A 71 -5.77 -4.37 6.33
C ILE A 71 -5.61 -5.38 7.47
N TYR A 72 -6.56 -6.30 7.57
CA TYR A 72 -6.55 -7.39 8.52
C TYR A 72 -6.08 -8.67 7.85
N ILE A 73 -5.04 -9.27 8.42
CA ILE A 73 -4.52 -10.55 7.95
C ILE A 73 -5.09 -11.66 8.84
N VAL A 74 -6.00 -12.44 8.28
CA VAL A 74 -6.54 -13.61 8.95
C VAL A 74 -5.51 -14.74 8.86
N SER A 75 -5.12 -15.29 10.01
CA SER A 75 -4.10 -16.34 10.12
C SER A 75 -4.61 -17.54 10.91
N THR A 76 -3.94 -18.68 10.77
CA THR A 76 -4.27 -19.92 11.48
C THR A 76 -4.03 -19.80 12.98
N PRO A 77 -5.02 -20.14 13.85
CA PRO A 77 -4.87 -20.06 15.30
C PRO A 77 -4.10 -21.25 15.92
N ILE A 78 -3.98 -22.36 15.22
CA ILE A 78 -3.29 -23.59 15.66
C ILE A 78 -2.55 -24.26 14.50
N ASP A 79 -1.72 -25.28 14.82
CA ASP A 79 -1.20 -26.21 13.81
C ASP A 79 -2.29 -27.19 13.38
N GLY A 80 -2.50 -27.36 12.08
CA GLY A 80 -3.54 -28.28 11.63
C GLY A 80 -3.69 -28.35 10.13
N ARG A 81 -4.65 -29.15 9.70
CA ARG A 81 -5.09 -29.25 8.33
C ARG A 81 -6.18 -28.21 8.08
N ILE A 82 -5.95 -27.32 7.10
CA ILE A 82 -6.93 -26.39 6.59
C ILE A 82 -7.59 -26.96 5.35
N THR A 83 -8.90 -26.76 5.19
CA THR A 83 -9.61 -27.04 3.95
C THR A 83 -9.34 -25.96 2.91
N ARG A 84 -9.66 -26.23 1.66
CA ARG A 84 -9.56 -25.25 0.60
C ARG A 84 -10.42 -24.01 0.94
N ILE A 85 -9.83 -22.82 0.79
CA ILE A 85 -10.56 -21.56 0.96
C ILE A 85 -11.40 -21.30 -0.30
N GLU A 86 -12.72 -21.22 -0.11
CA GLU A 86 -13.68 -21.04 -1.19
C GLU A 86 -13.88 -19.57 -1.58
N SER A 87 -13.65 -18.66 -0.65
CA SER A 87 -13.75 -17.22 -0.91
C SER A 87 -12.86 -16.79 -2.06
N GLU A 88 -13.27 -15.73 -2.76
CA GLU A 88 -12.52 -15.13 -3.86
C GLU A 88 -12.20 -13.65 -3.58
N PRO A 89 -11.11 -13.09 -4.17
CA PRO A 89 -10.85 -11.66 -4.07
C PRO A 89 -12.06 -10.86 -4.58
N GLY A 90 -12.51 -9.89 -3.76
CA GLY A 90 -13.71 -9.08 -4.01
C GLY A 90 -14.94 -9.50 -3.23
N ASP A 91 -15.00 -10.71 -2.67
CA ASP A 91 -16.13 -11.18 -1.87
C ASP A 91 -16.35 -10.31 -0.64
N ILE A 92 -17.62 -10.08 -0.31
CA ILE A 92 -18.01 -9.35 0.89
C ILE A 92 -17.97 -10.31 2.08
N VAL A 93 -17.39 -9.87 3.17
CA VAL A 93 -17.31 -10.61 4.43
C VAL A 93 -17.88 -9.80 5.58
N THR A 94 -18.57 -10.50 6.50
CA THR A 94 -19.19 -9.94 7.70
C THR A 94 -18.47 -10.45 8.94
N ALA A 95 -18.15 -9.56 9.86
CA ALA A 95 -17.46 -9.88 11.11
C ALA A 95 -18.17 -10.95 11.93
N GLY A 96 -17.46 -12.01 12.30
CA GLY A 96 -17.97 -13.11 13.11
C GLY A 96 -18.96 -14.05 12.42
N GLU A 97 -19.48 -13.73 11.22
CA GLU A 97 -20.46 -14.55 10.51
C GLU A 97 -19.83 -15.31 9.32
N THR A 98 -19.03 -14.60 8.51
CA THR A 98 -18.45 -15.22 7.32
C THR A 98 -17.28 -16.12 7.70
N THR A 99 -17.42 -17.42 7.42
CA THR A 99 -16.35 -18.40 7.59
C THR A 99 -15.34 -18.28 6.43
N ILE A 100 -14.10 -17.95 6.76
CA ILE A 100 -12.99 -17.83 5.81
C ILE A 100 -12.40 -19.20 5.52
N ALA A 101 -12.20 -20.02 6.55
CA ALA A 101 -11.62 -21.34 6.42
C ALA A 101 -12.08 -22.26 7.55
N ASN A 102 -12.13 -23.56 7.25
CA ASN A 102 -12.32 -24.61 8.23
C ASN A 102 -10.99 -25.29 8.55
N MET A 103 -10.72 -25.46 9.82
CA MET A 103 -9.48 -26.04 10.29
C MET A 103 -9.70 -27.21 11.21
N TYR A 104 -8.89 -28.24 11.02
CA TYR A 104 -8.86 -29.45 11.84
C TYR A 104 -7.49 -29.57 12.50
N PRO A 105 -7.41 -29.93 13.78
CA PRO A 105 -6.13 -30.18 14.43
C PRO A 105 -5.29 -31.18 13.64
N ALA A 106 -3.99 -31.00 13.66
CA ALA A 106 -3.10 -31.96 13.02
C ALA A 106 -3.26 -33.36 13.64
N ASN A 107 -3.38 -34.37 12.81
CA ASN A 107 -3.38 -35.76 13.29
C ASN A 107 -2.06 -36.05 14.01
N PRO A 108 -2.08 -36.94 15.06
CA PRO A 108 -0.87 -37.42 15.68
C PRO A 108 0.08 -37.97 14.60
N LYS A 109 1.39 -37.75 14.79
CA LYS A 109 2.38 -38.32 13.87
C LYS A 109 2.32 -39.86 13.92
N PHE A 110 2.45 -40.50 12.76
CA PHE A 110 2.63 -41.97 12.72
C PHE A 110 3.80 -42.37 13.61
N LEU A 111 3.55 -43.40 14.44
CA LEU A 111 4.60 -44.00 15.25
C LEU A 111 5.54 -44.80 14.33
N ASP A 112 6.84 -44.57 14.45
CA ASP A 112 7.80 -45.44 13.85
C ASP A 112 7.74 -46.84 14.54
N LYS A 113 8.28 -47.87 13.88
CA LYS A 113 8.22 -49.27 14.34
C LYS A 113 8.78 -49.46 15.75
N ARG A 114 9.79 -48.66 16.13
CA ARG A 114 10.39 -48.72 17.47
C ARG A 114 9.44 -48.12 18.51
N SER A 115 8.91 -46.96 18.26
CA SER A 115 7.95 -46.25 19.14
C SER A 115 6.66 -47.06 19.29
N GLU A 116 6.17 -47.68 18.21
CA GLU A 116 5.01 -48.55 18.24
C GLU A 116 5.25 -49.78 19.13
N THR A 117 6.42 -50.45 18.97
CA THR A 117 6.78 -51.61 19.79
C THR A 117 6.90 -51.22 21.26
N GLN A 118 7.49 -50.08 21.57
CA GLN A 118 7.58 -49.53 22.92
C GLN A 118 6.21 -49.26 23.53
N ALA A 119 5.32 -48.57 22.79
CA ALA A 119 3.97 -48.30 23.26
C ALA A 119 3.15 -49.58 23.49
N LYS A 120 3.30 -50.61 22.65
CA LYS A 120 2.69 -51.94 22.86
C LYS A 120 3.18 -52.57 24.15
N ALA A 121 4.49 -52.53 24.41
CA ALA A 121 5.08 -53.06 25.65
C ALA A 121 4.55 -52.31 26.90
N ASP A 122 4.40 -50.95 26.80
CA ASP A 122 3.83 -50.14 27.88
C ASP A 122 2.38 -50.54 28.20
N VAL A 123 1.56 -50.82 27.16
CA VAL A 123 0.17 -51.30 27.35
C VAL A 123 0.16 -52.67 28.05
N GLU A 124 1.01 -53.63 27.64
CA GLU A 124 1.07 -54.91 28.27
C GLU A 124 1.57 -54.80 29.73
N GLY A 125 2.53 -53.94 30.01
CA GLY A 125 2.99 -53.63 31.36
C GLY A 125 1.87 -53.04 32.24
N ALA A 126 1.10 -52.09 31.72
CA ALA A 126 -0.03 -51.50 32.42
C ALA A 126 -1.18 -52.53 32.63
N ARG A 127 -1.42 -53.42 31.66
CA ARG A 127 -2.40 -54.51 31.78
C ARG A 127 -2.00 -55.49 32.89
N ALA A 128 -0.75 -55.85 32.97
CA ALA A 128 -0.22 -56.72 34.03
C ALA A 128 -0.33 -56.08 35.42
N ALA A 129 -0.02 -54.77 35.52
CA ALA A 129 -0.17 -54.00 36.75
C ALA A 129 -1.66 -53.90 37.21
N LEU A 130 -2.58 -53.73 36.28
CA LEU A 130 -4.01 -53.77 36.58
C LEU A 130 -4.45 -55.17 37.06
N ALA A 131 -3.94 -56.24 36.45
CA ALA A 131 -4.24 -57.61 36.86
C ALA A 131 -3.77 -57.87 38.30
N LEU A 132 -2.55 -57.41 38.66
CA LEU A 132 -2.04 -57.48 40.02
C LEU A 132 -2.93 -56.71 41.02
N ALA A 133 -3.33 -55.47 40.70
CA ALA A 133 -4.20 -54.65 41.52
C ALA A 133 -5.59 -55.31 41.72
N LYS A 134 -6.14 -55.95 40.66
CA LYS A 134 -7.40 -56.73 40.77
C LYS A 134 -7.25 -57.94 41.72
N SER A 135 -6.10 -58.65 41.66
CA SER A 135 -5.83 -59.76 42.54
C SER A 135 -5.69 -59.30 44.00
N ARG A 136 -5.05 -58.16 44.25
CA ARG A 136 -4.95 -57.58 45.59
C ARG A 136 -6.33 -57.24 46.17
N VAL A 137 -7.24 -56.62 45.38
CA VAL A 137 -8.63 -56.38 45.80
C VAL A 137 -9.32 -57.65 46.18
N LYS A 138 -9.21 -58.74 45.37
CA LYS A 138 -9.82 -60.02 45.69
C LYS A 138 -9.25 -60.62 46.99
N GLN A 139 -7.95 -60.52 47.21
CA GLN A 139 -7.32 -60.97 48.43
C GLN A 139 -7.84 -60.26 49.67
N THR A 140 -7.85 -58.90 49.60
CA THR A 140 -8.30 -58.10 50.72
C THR A 140 -9.83 -58.28 50.99
N GLN A 141 -10.60 -58.49 49.92
CA GLN A 141 -12.02 -58.77 50.02
C GLN A 141 -12.31 -60.11 50.73
N ALA A 142 -11.59 -61.18 50.36
CA ALA A 142 -11.71 -62.49 51.03
C ALA A 142 -11.33 -62.38 52.50
N GLN A 143 -10.24 -61.67 52.82
CA GLN A 143 -9.83 -61.45 54.21
C GLN A 143 -10.90 -60.62 54.99
N LEU A 144 -11.49 -59.66 54.39
CA LEU A 144 -12.59 -58.87 55.00
C LEU A 144 -13.82 -59.72 55.29
N GLU A 145 -14.19 -60.64 54.41
CA GLU A 145 -15.30 -61.60 54.64
C GLU A 145 -15.02 -62.49 55.86
N TYR A 146 -13.76 -63.00 55.92
CA TYR A 146 -13.31 -63.84 57.06
C TYR A 146 -13.40 -63.00 58.37
N ASP A 147 -12.79 -61.86 58.45
CA ASP A 147 -12.77 -61.00 59.64
C ASP A 147 -14.15 -60.46 60.02
N THR A 148 -15.03 -60.27 59.06
CA THR A 148 -16.45 -59.94 59.30
C THR A 148 -17.13 -61.08 59.99
N SER A 149 -16.96 -62.29 59.57
CA SER A 149 -17.54 -63.47 60.18
C SER A 149 -16.96 -63.73 61.58
N ASP A 150 -15.64 -63.47 61.76
CA ASP A 150 -14.99 -63.59 63.07
C ASP A 150 -15.47 -62.58 64.09
N TYR A 151 -15.62 -61.31 63.65
CA TYR A 151 -16.20 -60.27 64.46
C TYR A 151 -17.66 -60.60 64.89
N GLN A 152 -18.51 -61.06 63.97
CA GLN A 152 -19.90 -61.41 64.25
C GLN A 152 -19.94 -62.56 65.28
N ARG A 153 -19.09 -63.60 65.17
CA ARG A 153 -18.94 -64.71 66.09
C ARG A 153 -18.51 -64.18 67.47
N THR A 154 -17.44 -63.37 67.50
CA THR A 154 -16.90 -62.79 68.74
C THR A 154 -17.93 -61.97 69.46
N GLN A 155 -18.72 -61.13 68.73
CA GLN A 155 -19.80 -60.33 69.25
C GLN A 155 -20.93 -61.17 69.85
N ALA A 156 -21.31 -62.27 69.20
CA ALA A 156 -22.29 -63.21 69.74
C ALA A 156 -21.81 -63.92 71.02
N LEU A 157 -20.52 -64.26 71.12
CA LEU A 157 -19.89 -64.87 72.31
C LEU A 157 -19.79 -63.78 73.44
N PHE A 158 -19.45 -62.54 73.13
CA PHE A 158 -19.40 -61.47 74.11
C PHE A 158 -20.82 -61.21 74.72
N ASN A 159 -21.86 -61.20 73.95
CA ASN A 159 -23.22 -61.05 74.41
C ASN A 159 -23.60 -62.23 75.38
N LYS A 160 -23.02 -63.39 75.20
CA LYS A 160 -23.14 -64.56 76.11
C LYS A 160 -22.12 -64.56 77.30
N LYS A 161 -21.37 -63.42 77.44
CA LYS A 161 -20.32 -63.25 78.47
C LYS A 161 -19.21 -64.31 78.38
N SER A 162 -18.97 -64.96 77.25
CA SER A 162 -17.97 -66.05 77.02
C SER A 162 -16.60 -65.54 76.60
N VAL A 163 -16.44 -64.24 76.24
CA VAL A 163 -15.16 -63.63 75.86
C VAL A 163 -15.07 -62.23 76.50
N SER A 164 -13.82 -61.73 76.61
CA SER A 164 -13.52 -60.40 77.18
C SER A 164 -13.87 -59.25 76.23
N GLN A 165 -14.13 -58.03 76.77
CA GLN A 165 -14.31 -56.80 76.01
C GLN A 165 -13.08 -56.52 75.13
N ALA A 166 -11.89 -56.69 75.63
CA ALA A 166 -10.63 -56.50 74.85
C ALA A 166 -10.54 -57.46 73.63
N SER A 167 -11.19 -58.65 73.68
CA SER A 167 -11.27 -59.52 72.50
C SER A 167 -12.20 -59.00 71.43
N LEU A 168 -13.35 -58.43 71.81
CA LEU A 168 -14.30 -57.79 70.91
C LEU A 168 -13.67 -56.54 70.24
N GLU A 169 -13.09 -55.67 71.04
CA GLU A 169 -12.41 -54.45 70.53
C GLU A 169 -11.30 -54.76 69.53
N ARG A 170 -10.52 -55.82 69.75
CA ARG A 170 -9.49 -56.28 68.81
C ARG A 170 -10.08 -56.78 67.48
N ALA A 171 -11.20 -57.51 67.54
CA ALA A 171 -11.88 -58.00 66.35
C ALA A 171 -12.51 -56.83 65.57
N GLU A 172 -13.06 -55.83 66.27
CA GLU A 172 -13.60 -54.59 65.65
C GLU A 172 -12.50 -53.75 64.98
N LEU A 173 -11.37 -53.54 65.68
CA LEU A 173 -10.22 -52.82 65.11
C LEU A 173 -9.74 -53.49 63.83
N ARG A 174 -9.60 -54.81 63.83
CA ARG A 174 -9.14 -55.62 62.71
C ARG A 174 -10.07 -55.43 61.52
N LEU A 175 -11.40 -55.49 61.76
CA LEU A 175 -12.43 -55.27 60.75
C LEU A 175 -12.34 -53.83 60.16
N LYS A 176 -12.22 -52.78 61.00
CA LYS A 176 -12.05 -51.37 60.55
C LYS A 176 -10.78 -51.20 59.71
N THR A 177 -9.66 -51.74 60.15
CA THR A 177 -8.39 -51.69 59.40
C THR A 177 -8.49 -52.32 58.01
N LEU A 178 -9.13 -53.50 57.93
CA LEU A 178 -9.30 -54.20 56.66
C LEU A 178 -10.29 -53.49 55.71
N ARG A 179 -11.34 -52.83 56.21
CA ARG A 179 -12.20 -52.00 55.42
C ARG A 179 -11.42 -50.84 54.77
N ALA A 180 -10.56 -50.16 55.54
CA ALA A 180 -9.70 -49.09 55.02
C ALA A 180 -8.66 -49.65 54.01
N GLU A 181 -8.11 -50.84 54.23
CA GLU A 181 -7.23 -51.51 53.28
C GLU A 181 -7.91 -51.90 51.97
N LEU A 182 -9.20 -52.35 52.04
CA LEU A 182 -9.99 -52.60 50.84
C LEU A 182 -10.26 -51.35 50.05
N GLU A 183 -10.61 -50.24 50.71
CA GLU A 183 -10.82 -48.94 50.07
C GLU A 183 -9.54 -48.47 49.37
N THR A 184 -8.39 -48.61 50.04
CA THR A 184 -7.06 -48.32 49.47
C THR A 184 -6.75 -49.19 48.23
N SER A 185 -7.08 -50.48 48.30
CA SER A 185 -6.90 -51.43 47.20
C SER A 185 -7.80 -51.11 46.00
N LEU A 186 -9.03 -50.69 46.26
CA LEU A 186 -9.99 -50.25 45.23
C LEU A 186 -9.52 -48.93 44.54
N SER A 187 -9.03 -47.99 45.33
CA SER A 187 -8.44 -46.73 44.82
C SER A 187 -7.21 -46.99 43.93
N ASN A 188 -6.32 -47.88 44.39
CA ASN A 188 -5.15 -48.31 43.59
C ASN A 188 -5.56 -48.99 42.27
N LYS A 189 -6.58 -49.87 42.29
CA LYS A 189 -7.14 -50.46 41.06
C LYS A 189 -7.65 -49.37 40.10
N LYS A 190 -8.30 -48.33 40.59
CA LYS A 190 -8.78 -47.19 39.75
C LYS A 190 -7.61 -46.46 39.10
N VAL A 191 -6.54 -46.21 39.84
CA VAL A 191 -5.28 -45.62 39.29
C VAL A 191 -4.71 -46.49 38.17
N MET A 192 -4.68 -47.84 38.35
CA MET A 192 -4.15 -48.73 37.32
C MET A 192 -5.04 -48.78 36.07
N ILE A 193 -6.36 -48.62 36.20
CA ILE A 193 -7.28 -48.45 35.05
C ILE A 193 -6.90 -47.21 34.27
N SER A 194 -6.79 -46.06 34.95
CA SER A 194 -6.39 -44.81 34.28
C SER A 194 -5.02 -44.90 33.60
N ARG A 195 -4.05 -45.59 34.21
CA ARG A 195 -2.74 -45.83 33.57
C ARG A 195 -2.84 -46.67 32.29
N LEU A 196 -3.67 -47.73 32.32
CA LEU A 196 -3.91 -48.57 31.14
C LEU A 196 -4.55 -47.77 30.01
N GLU A 197 -5.55 -46.92 30.29
CA GLU A 197 -6.19 -46.07 29.28
C GLU A 197 -5.20 -45.04 28.72
N ALA A 198 -4.36 -44.43 29.57
CA ALA A 198 -3.30 -43.53 29.11
C ALA A 198 -2.25 -44.21 28.21
N ALA A 199 -1.90 -45.46 28.53
CA ALA A 199 -0.99 -46.26 27.69
C ALA A 199 -1.65 -46.62 26.34
N LYS A 200 -2.92 -46.98 26.31
CA LYS A 200 -3.68 -47.23 25.08
C LYS A 200 -3.80 -45.99 24.21
N ALA A 201 -4.04 -44.81 24.80
CA ALA A 201 -4.11 -43.56 24.07
C ALA A 201 -2.85 -43.24 23.27
N ARG A 202 -1.68 -43.65 23.76
CA ARG A 202 -0.38 -43.51 23.05
C ARG A 202 -0.26 -44.40 21.81
N LEU A 203 -1.06 -45.46 21.70
CA LEU A 203 -1.10 -46.34 20.53
C LEU A 203 -2.06 -45.85 19.42
N LEU A 204 -2.85 -44.83 19.71
CA LEU A 204 -3.74 -44.28 18.70
C LEU A 204 -2.90 -43.72 17.56
N GLN A 205 -3.09 -44.25 16.38
CA GLN A 205 -2.49 -43.75 15.12
C GLN A 205 -3.58 -43.08 14.30
N PRO A 206 -3.21 -42.14 13.38
CA PRO A 206 -4.13 -41.66 12.37
C PRO A 206 -4.69 -42.88 11.61
N ASP A 207 -6.01 -42.88 11.36
CA ASP A 207 -6.59 -43.92 10.51
C ASP A 207 -5.96 -43.89 9.12
N GLU A 208 -5.62 -45.07 8.58
CA GLU A 208 -5.02 -45.22 7.23
C GLU A 208 -5.88 -44.62 6.13
N ASN A 209 -7.18 -44.48 6.34
CA ASN A 209 -8.12 -43.89 5.40
C ASN A 209 -8.27 -42.35 5.52
N GLY A 210 -7.58 -41.69 6.45
CA GLY A 210 -7.46 -40.21 6.55
C GLY A 210 -8.76 -39.42 6.56
N VAL A 211 -9.88 -40.08 6.41
CA VAL A 211 -11.19 -39.47 6.20
C VAL A 211 -12.15 -40.19 7.13
N ASN A 212 -12.18 -39.76 8.39
CA ASN A 212 -13.35 -40.07 9.17
C ASN A 212 -14.51 -39.29 8.56
N ASN A 213 -15.39 -39.99 7.88
CA ASN A 213 -16.67 -39.52 7.31
C ASN A 213 -17.63 -38.91 8.34
N ARG A 214 -17.17 -38.62 9.55
CA ARG A 214 -17.93 -37.96 10.61
C ARG A 214 -17.56 -36.48 10.79
N LEU A 215 -16.64 -35.96 9.98
CA LEU A 215 -16.13 -34.58 10.13
C LEU A 215 -16.73 -33.61 9.11
N GLU A 216 -17.65 -34.04 8.25
CA GLU A 216 -18.27 -33.17 7.24
C GLU A 216 -19.39 -32.28 7.78
N GLU A 217 -19.92 -32.52 8.98
CA GLU A 217 -21.05 -31.75 9.51
C GLU A 217 -20.71 -30.72 10.59
N ASP A 218 -19.52 -30.78 11.23
CA ASP A 218 -19.14 -29.84 12.26
C ASP A 218 -17.68 -29.34 12.06
N CYS A 219 -17.55 -28.11 11.66
CA CYS A 219 -16.30 -27.37 11.68
C CYS A 219 -15.70 -27.41 13.09
N GLN A 220 -14.57 -28.10 13.29
CA GLN A 220 -13.95 -28.14 14.61
C GLN A 220 -13.38 -26.77 15.03
N ILE A 221 -12.81 -26.03 14.07
CA ILE A 221 -12.37 -24.65 14.27
C ILE A 221 -12.70 -23.89 13.00
N CYS A 222 -13.75 -23.08 13.07
CA CYS A 222 -14.14 -22.16 12.01
C CYS A 222 -13.38 -20.84 12.18
N ILE A 223 -12.61 -20.47 11.18
CA ILE A 223 -11.91 -19.19 11.14
C ILE A 223 -12.84 -18.19 10.48
N HIS A 224 -13.38 -17.26 11.25
CA HIS A 224 -14.28 -16.21 10.77
C HIS A 224 -13.54 -14.93 10.44
N SER A 225 -14.16 -14.07 9.63
CA SER A 225 -13.67 -12.72 9.42
C SER A 225 -13.70 -11.94 10.74
N PRO A 226 -12.60 -11.26 11.14
CA PRO A 226 -12.59 -10.42 12.33
C PRO A 226 -13.30 -9.07 12.14
N VAL A 227 -13.50 -8.65 10.89
CA VAL A 227 -14.06 -7.34 10.50
C VAL A 227 -15.00 -7.47 9.32
N ASP A 228 -15.87 -6.46 9.16
CA ASP A 228 -16.65 -6.27 7.94
C ASP A 228 -15.73 -5.71 6.83
N GLY A 229 -15.92 -6.15 5.60
CA GLY A 229 -15.13 -5.66 4.49
C GLY A 229 -15.20 -6.53 3.25
N ARG A 230 -14.10 -6.56 2.51
CA ARG A 230 -13.92 -7.43 1.33
C ARG A 230 -12.62 -8.20 1.42
N VAL A 231 -12.63 -9.37 0.85
CA VAL A 231 -11.41 -10.15 0.59
C VAL A 231 -10.56 -9.40 -0.45
N LEU A 232 -9.38 -8.94 -0.04
CA LEU A 232 -8.46 -8.24 -0.92
C LEU A 232 -7.55 -9.23 -1.65
N ARG A 233 -7.02 -10.20 -0.89
CA ARG A 233 -6.07 -11.18 -1.39
C ARG A 233 -6.15 -12.49 -0.62
N ILE A 234 -6.00 -13.60 -1.33
CA ILE A 234 -5.89 -14.92 -0.72
C ILE A 234 -4.41 -15.33 -0.77
N LEU A 235 -3.81 -15.48 0.41
CA LEU A 235 -2.39 -15.81 0.57
C LEU A 235 -2.17 -17.32 0.57
N HIS A 236 -3.14 -18.08 1.09
CA HIS A 236 -3.11 -19.55 1.10
C HIS A 236 -4.47 -20.10 0.67
N LYS A 237 -4.59 -20.60 -0.56
CA LYS A 237 -5.88 -21.07 -1.12
C LYS A 237 -6.07 -22.58 -0.99
N SER A 238 -4.99 -23.34 -1.02
CA SER A 238 -5.06 -24.81 -1.15
C SER A 238 -5.25 -25.49 0.21
N GLU A 239 -5.93 -26.65 0.18
CA GLU A 239 -5.94 -27.55 1.32
C GLU A 239 -4.53 -28.05 1.64
N GLY A 240 -4.21 -28.13 2.94
CA GLY A 240 -2.92 -28.61 3.38
C GLY A 240 -2.73 -28.54 4.89
N ILE A 241 -1.62 -29.06 5.37
CA ILE A 241 -1.20 -28.91 6.77
C ILE A 241 -0.40 -27.64 6.88
N VAL A 242 -0.82 -26.75 7.76
CA VAL A 242 -0.20 -25.44 7.97
C VAL A 242 0.13 -25.23 9.44
N PRO A 243 1.27 -24.57 9.74
CA PRO A 243 1.62 -24.20 11.10
C PRO A 243 0.76 -23.01 11.60
N VAL A 244 0.71 -22.86 12.92
CA VAL A 244 0.11 -21.70 13.59
C VAL A 244 0.71 -20.39 13.07
N GLY A 245 -0.13 -19.36 12.89
CA GLY A 245 0.29 -18.05 12.39
C GLY A 245 0.47 -17.97 10.87
N THR A 246 0.14 -19.03 10.12
CA THR A 246 0.16 -18.96 8.64
C THR A 246 -0.88 -17.98 8.15
N PRO A 247 -0.52 -16.94 7.36
CA PRO A 247 -1.46 -15.98 6.82
C PRO A 247 -2.31 -16.62 5.71
N LEU A 248 -3.62 -16.45 5.79
CA LEU A 248 -4.60 -17.05 4.90
C LEU A 248 -5.19 -16.05 3.92
N VAL A 249 -5.75 -14.96 4.44
CA VAL A 249 -6.52 -13.98 3.67
C VAL A 249 -6.26 -12.58 4.21
N GLU A 250 -6.19 -11.61 3.31
CA GLU A 250 -6.19 -10.18 3.62
C GLU A 250 -7.60 -9.63 3.42
N ILE A 251 -8.13 -8.95 4.43
CA ILE A 251 -9.47 -8.34 4.45
C ILE A 251 -9.33 -6.86 4.75
N GLY A 252 -10.09 -6.02 4.06
CA GLY A 252 -10.13 -4.58 4.30
C GLY A 252 -11.36 -3.94 3.68
N ASP A 253 -11.61 -2.68 4.05
CA ASP A 253 -12.70 -1.89 3.45
C ASP A 253 -12.15 -1.07 2.28
N PRO A 254 -12.55 -1.36 1.01
CA PRO A 254 -12.13 -0.56 -0.15
C PRO A 254 -12.62 0.90 -0.11
N LYS A 255 -13.54 1.24 0.79
CA LYS A 255 -14.00 2.62 0.99
C LYS A 255 -13.07 3.43 1.88
N ASP A 256 -12.27 2.78 2.70
CA ASP A 256 -11.24 3.43 3.55
C ASP A 256 -9.89 3.42 2.84
N LEU A 257 -9.85 4.11 1.68
CA LEU A 257 -8.67 4.21 0.83
C LEU A 257 -7.93 5.50 1.12
N GLU A 258 -6.61 5.40 1.21
CA GLU A 258 -5.70 6.54 1.31
C GLU A 258 -4.59 6.42 0.27
N VAL A 259 -3.83 7.49 0.05
CA VAL A 259 -2.72 7.50 -0.88
C VAL A 259 -1.42 7.68 -0.13
N LYS A 260 -0.49 6.75 -0.34
CA LYS A 260 0.87 6.82 0.20
C LYS A 260 1.83 7.28 -0.88
N ILE A 261 2.40 8.48 -0.69
CA ILE A 261 3.39 9.09 -1.60
C ILE A 261 4.78 8.98 -0.98
N GLU A 262 5.76 8.61 -1.80
CA GLU A 262 7.17 8.57 -1.40
C GLU A 262 7.89 9.83 -1.89
N MET A 263 8.09 10.80 -1.01
CA MET A 263 8.69 12.10 -1.32
C MET A 263 10.16 12.14 -0.88
N LEU A 264 11.03 12.82 -1.66
CA LEU A 264 12.39 13.11 -1.21
C LEU A 264 12.37 13.89 0.11
N SER A 265 13.25 13.53 1.05
CA SER A 265 13.30 14.15 2.38
C SER A 265 13.49 15.67 2.33
N THR A 266 14.26 16.18 1.35
CA THR A 266 14.47 17.61 1.12
C THR A 266 13.19 18.36 0.71
N ASN A 267 12.25 17.67 0.07
CA ASN A 267 10.95 18.22 -0.30
C ASN A 267 9.92 18.04 0.84
N ALA A 268 9.99 16.91 1.54
CA ALA A 268 9.06 16.57 2.62
C ALA A 268 9.05 17.60 3.75
N VAL A 269 10.20 18.23 4.07
CA VAL A 269 10.31 19.30 5.10
C VAL A 269 9.50 20.56 4.78
N ARG A 270 9.03 20.71 3.53
CA ARG A 270 8.21 21.84 3.08
C ARG A 270 6.72 21.54 3.09
N ILE A 271 6.33 20.30 3.36
CA ILE A 271 4.97 19.81 3.35
C ILE A 271 4.44 19.80 4.78
N ASN A 272 3.25 20.33 4.98
CA ASN A 272 2.57 20.37 6.26
C ASN A 272 1.31 19.50 6.24
N VAL A 273 0.95 18.98 7.42
CA VAL A 273 -0.35 18.34 7.60
C VAL A 273 -1.46 19.35 7.31
N GLY A 274 -2.41 18.97 6.49
CA GLY A 274 -3.51 19.82 6.06
C GLY A 274 -3.32 20.45 4.66
N ASP A 275 -2.10 20.42 4.08
CA ASP A 275 -1.86 20.90 2.73
C ASP A 275 -2.76 20.15 1.73
N GLU A 276 -3.32 20.89 0.75
CA GLU A 276 -4.13 20.30 -0.31
C GLU A 276 -3.24 19.59 -1.35
N ALA A 277 -3.78 18.55 -1.97
CA ALA A 277 -3.12 17.83 -3.03
C ALA A 277 -4.09 17.47 -4.14
N LEU A 278 -3.57 17.34 -5.34
CA LEU A 278 -4.28 16.85 -6.51
C LEU A 278 -3.72 15.49 -6.89
N ILE A 279 -4.56 14.47 -6.88
CA ILE A 279 -4.20 13.13 -7.35
C ILE A 279 -4.41 13.08 -8.85
N LYS A 280 -3.32 12.86 -9.57
CA LYS A 280 -3.25 12.85 -11.03
C LYS A 280 -2.91 11.46 -11.55
N ARG A 281 -3.10 11.23 -12.84
CA ARG A 281 -2.69 10.00 -13.57
C ARG A 281 -3.15 8.71 -12.90
N TRP A 282 -4.31 8.75 -12.26
CA TRP A 282 -4.91 7.61 -11.59
C TRP A 282 -5.79 6.74 -12.51
N GLY A 283 -5.96 7.16 -13.79
CA GLY A 283 -6.73 6.45 -14.81
C GLY A 283 -8.09 7.07 -15.13
N GLY A 284 -8.56 8.05 -14.36
CA GLY A 284 -9.76 8.83 -14.66
C GLY A 284 -9.44 10.15 -15.35
N ASP A 285 -10.50 10.85 -15.81
CA ASP A 285 -10.39 12.05 -16.62
C ASP A 285 -10.13 13.33 -15.81
N GLN A 286 -10.43 13.33 -14.52
CA GLN A 286 -10.33 14.52 -13.66
C GLN A 286 -9.38 14.25 -12.49
N ASP A 287 -8.66 15.30 -12.07
CA ASP A 287 -7.84 15.24 -10.87
C ASP A 287 -8.75 15.13 -9.64
N ILE A 288 -8.35 14.28 -8.67
CA ILE A 288 -9.07 14.09 -7.42
C ILE A 288 -8.41 14.92 -6.34
N ARG A 289 -9.21 15.68 -5.59
CA ARG A 289 -8.70 16.46 -4.47
C ARG A 289 -8.45 15.56 -3.26
N ALA A 290 -7.30 15.77 -2.66
CA ALA A 290 -6.87 15.09 -1.45
C ALA A 290 -6.23 16.09 -0.49
N ARG A 291 -5.94 15.63 0.73
CA ARG A 291 -5.27 16.44 1.77
C ARG A 291 -4.21 15.61 2.47
N VAL A 292 -3.11 16.25 2.84
CA VAL A 292 -2.06 15.64 3.65
C VAL A 292 -2.61 15.32 5.04
N LYS A 293 -2.72 14.02 5.34
CA LYS A 293 -3.15 13.48 6.64
C LYS A 293 -1.98 13.35 7.59
N VAL A 294 -0.86 12.80 7.08
CA VAL A 294 0.35 12.54 7.88
C VAL A 294 1.59 12.73 7.03
N VAL A 295 2.59 13.38 7.59
CA VAL A 295 3.98 13.33 7.13
C VAL A 295 4.70 12.41 8.10
N GLU A 296 5.14 11.22 7.66
CA GLU A 296 5.81 10.28 8.55
C GLU A 296 7.13 10.87 9.05
N PRO A 297 7.41 10.80 10.36
CA PRO A 297 8.62 11.40 10.92
C PRO A 297 9.90 10.63 10.62
N SER A 298 9.78 9.44 10.03
CA SER A 298 10.89 8.54 9.71
C SER A 298 11.15 8.49 8.21
N GLY A 299 12.39 8.76 7.81
CA GLY A 299 12.84 8.55 6.43
C GLY A 299 13.41 7.15 6.23
N PHE A 300 13.41 6.70 4.98
CA PHE A 300 14.00 5.44 4.53
C PHE A 300 14.83 5.65 3.28
N THR A 301 15.78 4.75 3.04
CA THR A 301 16.63 4.77 1.85
C THR A 301 15.97 3.93 0.75
N LYS A 302 15.86 4.50 -0.44
CA LYS A 302 15.41 3.81 -1.66
C LYS A 302 16.42 4.03 -2.77
N ILE A 303 16.70 2.97 -3.53
CA ILE A 303 17.55 3.08 -4.71
C ILE A 303 16.68 3.51 -5.89
N SER A 304 17.05 4.63 -6.52
CA SER A 304 16.37 5.13 -7.72
C SER A 304 16.63 4.25 -8.94
N ALA A 305 15.87 4.45 -10.02
CA ALA A 305 16.07 3.73 -11.28
C ALA A 305 17.47 3.92 -11.89
N LEU A 306 18.18 4.97 -11.48
CA LEU A 306 19.55 5.27 -11.90
C LEU A 306 20.64 4.68 -10.98
N GLY A 307 20.22 3.89 -9.95
CA GLY A 307 21.15 3.27 -9.01
C GLY A 307 21.66 4.20 -7.90
N VAL A 308 21.05 5.38 -7.74
CA VAL A 308 21.43 6.35 -6.69
C VAL A 308 20.56 6.14 -5.45
N GLU A 309 21.17 6.13 -4.28
CA GLU A 309 20.47 6.12 -3.00
C GLU A 309 19.79 7.46 -2.73
N GLU A 310 18.49 7.42 -2.45
CA GLU A 310 17.68 8.57 -2.13
C GLU A 310 17.05 8.39 -0.75
N GLN A 311 17.09 9.46 0.05
CA GLN A 311 16.37 9.49 1.33
C GLN A 311 14.95 9.99 1.09
N ARG A 312 13.98 9.15 1.40
CA ARG A 312 12.56 9.41 1.18
C ARG A 312 11.76 9.36 2.46
N VAL A 313 10.64 10.06 2.48
CA VAL A 313 9.66 10.12 3.55
C VAL A 313 8.30 9.78 2.96
N ASN A 314 7.50 9.01 3.69
CA ASN A 314 6.14 8.72 3.29
C ASN A 314 5.20 9.88 3.67
N ILE A 315 4.41 10.32 2.72
CA ILE A 315 3.33 11.29 2.91
C ILE A 315 2.01 10.55 2.68
N ILE A 316 1.12 10.61 3.65
CA ILE A 316 -0.18 9.98 3.56
C ILE A 316 -1.22 11.04 3.25
N LEU A 317 -1.98 10.81 2.19
CA LEU A 317 -3.05 11.69 1.75
C LEU A 317 -4.40 10.99 1.94
N THR A 318 -5.40 11.75 2.35
CA THR A 318 -6.80 11.33 2.38
C THR A 318 -7.59 12.05 1.30
N PHE A 319 -8.54 11.37 0.67
CA PHE A 319 -9.41 11.97 -0.34
C PHE A 319 -10.37 12.99 0.31
N ILE A 320 -10.58 14.11 -0.36
CA ILE A 320 -11.59 15.13 -0.01
C ILE A 320 -12.84 14.95 -0.85
N ASP A 321 -12.65 14.59 -2.11
CA ASP A 321 -13.74 14.38 -3.04
C ASP A 321 -14.57 13.13 -2.68
N PRO A 322 -15.87 13.13 -3.01
CA PRO A 322 -16.76 12.01 -2.72
C PRO A 322 -16.29 10.72 -3.36
N ILE A 323 -16.61 9.58 -2.72
CA ILE A 323 -16.17 8.24 -3.13
C ILE A 323 -16.58 7.88 -4.57
N GLU A 324 -17.68 8.43 -5.05
CA GLU A 324 -18.21 8.18 -6.39
C GLU A 324 -17.20 8.61 -7.48
N MET A 325 -16.33 9.57 -7.18
CA MET A 325 -15.32 10.06 -8.13
C MET A 325 -14.12 9.12 -8.24
N TRP A 326 -13.83 8.34 -7.20
CA TRP A 326 -12.64 7.49 -7.13
C TRP A 326 -12.94 6.01 -6.77
N GLN A 327 -14.21 5.59 -6.82
CA GLN A 327 -14.64 4.22 -6.50
C GLN A 327 -14.02 3.11 -7.37
N SER A 328 -13.45 3.47 -8.53
CA SER A 328 -12.71 2.55 -9.40
C SER A 328 -11.27 2.33 -8.97
N LEU A 329 -10.76 3.13 -8.01
CA LEU A 329 -9.46 2.90 -7.42
C LEU A 329 -9.51 1.71 -6.45
N GLY A 330 -8.53 0.82 -6.59
CA GLY A 330 -8.32 -0.30 -5.68
C GLY A 330 -7.08 -0.12 -4.83
N ASP A 331 -6.77 -1.14 -4.04
CA ASP A 331 -5.52 -1.22 -3.28
C ASP A 331 -4.30 -1.34 -4.21
N ALA A 332 -3.19 -0.68 -3.85
CA ALA A 332 -1.91 -0.70 -4.56
C ALA A 332 -1.92 -0.14 -5.99
N PHE A 333 -2.93 0.65 -6.40
CA PHE A 333 -2.94 1.34 -7.69
C PHE A 333 -1.94 2.48 -7.69
N ARG A 334 -1.16 2.59 -8.78
CA ARG A 334 -0.20 3.69 -8.93
C ARG A 334 -0.91 5.00 -9.24
N VAL A 335 -0.50 6.06 -8.57
CA VAL A 335 -1.00 7.41 -8.75
C VAL A 335 0.15 8.41 -8.66
N GLU A 336 -0.07 9.62 -9.14
CA GLU A 336 0.81 10.76 -8.90
C GLU A 336 0.06 11.79 -8.06
N ALA A 337 0.74 12.44 -7.14
CA ALA A 337 0.16 13.53 -6.36
C ALA A 337 0.97 14.81 -6.53
N ALA A 338 0.28 15.90 -6.75
CA ALA A 338 0.82 17.26 -6.72
C ALA A 338 0.36 17.93 -5.41
N ILE A 339 1.23 17.97 -4.41
CA ILE A 339 0.95 18.57 -3.11
C ILE A 339 1.18 20.08 -3.22
N ILE A 340 0.19 20.88 -2.89
CA ILE A 340 0.21 22.35 -2.96
C ILE A 340 0.87 22.86 -1.67
N ILE A 341 2.08 23.36 -1.79
CA ILE A 341 2.84 23.90 -0.65
C ILE A 341 2.73 25.40 -0.52
N ASP A 342 2.29 26.09 -1.56
CA ASP A 342 2.08 27.54 -1.56
C ASP A 342 1.11 27.93 -2.69
N ARG A 343 0.38 29.02 -2.51
CA ARG A 343 -0.57 29.56 -3.49
C ARG A 343 -0.43 31.08 -3.53
N VAL A 344 -0.47 31.62 -4.73
CA VAL A 344 -0.59 33.07 -4.94
C VAL A 344 -1.81 33.32 -5.80
N ASP A 345 -2.82 33.92 -5.21
CA ASP A 345 -4.04 34.26 -5.92
C ASP A 345 -3.87 35.62 -6.66
N ASP A 346 -4.50 35.76 -7.84
CA ASP A 346 -4.51 36.99 -8.66
C ASP A 346 -3.11 37.54 -9.00
N ALA A 347 -2.11 36.65 -9.10
CA ALA A 347 -0.73 36.96 -9.44
C ALA A 347 -0.60 37.32 -10.94
N MET A 348 0.25 38.28 -11.27
CA MET A 348 0.68 38.50 -12.65
C MET A 348 1.62 37.37 -13.05
N ILE A 349 1.18 36.51 -13.96
CA ILE A 349 1.92 35.30 -14.34
C ILE A 349 2.35 35.34 -15.80
N ILE A 350 3.51 34.80 -16.07
CA ILE A 350 4.01 34.54 -17.42
C ILE A 350 4.57 33.11 -17.51
N PRO A 351 4.55 32.50 -18.71
CA PRO A 351 5.23 31.22 -18.92
C PRO A 351 6.75 31.32 -18.62
N LEU A 352 7.31 30.32 -17.97
CA LEU A 352 8.76 30.25 -17.73
C LEU A 352 9.61 30.35 -19.00
N SER A 353 9.04 29.92 -20.13
CA SER A 353 9.71 30.00 -21.44
C SER A 353 9.90 31.42 -21.97
N ALA A 354 9.27 32.43 -21.36
CA ALA A 354 9.48 33.84 -21.66
C ALA A 354 10.63 34.46 -20.87
N LEU A 355 11.07 33.82 -19.78
CA LEU A 355 12.12 34.29 -18.87
C LEU A 355 13.50 33.83 -19.31
N PHE A 356 14.46 34.77 -19.31
CA PHE A 356 15.87 34.42 -19.48
C PHE A 356 16.75 35.27 -18.56
N ARG A 357 17.97 34.82 -18.31
CA ARG A 357 18.94 35.56 -17.51
C ARG A 357 19.83 36.41 -18.39
N GLN A 358 19.92 37.70 -18.04
CA GLN A 358 20.90 38.61 -18.64
C GLN A 358 21.61 39.37 -17.52
N ASN A 359 22.96 39.28 -17.48
CA ASN A 359 23.80 39.95 -16.48
C ASN A 359 23.24 39.79 -15.04
N GLU A 360 23.03 38.53 -14.63
CA GLU A 360 22.49 38.11 -13.30
C GLU A 360 21.04 38.55 -12.98
N SER A 361 20.38 39.31 -13.87
CA SER A 361 18.98 39.71 -13.70
C SER A 361 18.05 38.87 -14.56
N TRP A 362 16.81 38.66 -14.07
CA TRP A 362 15.76 38.10 -14.91
C TRP A 362 15.27 39.15 -15.89
N SER A 363 15.06 38.77 -17.13
CA SER A 363 14.62 39.68 -18.22
C SER A 363 13.62 38.97 -19.13
N VAL A 364 12.81 39.74 -19.79
CA VAL A 364 11.88 39.32 -20.84
C VAL A 364 11.99 40.22 -22.05
N PHE A 365 11.60 39.72 -23.21
CA PHE A 365 11.38 40.53 -24.39
C PHE A 365 9.90 40.88 -24.44
N LYS A 366 9.60 42.19 -24.31
CA LYS A 366 8.26 42.77 -24.45
C LYS A 366 8.11 43.27 -25.87
N VAL A 367 6.94 43.10 -26.48
CA VAL A 367 6.58 43.63 -27.78
C VAL A 367 5.91 45.00 -27.57
N VAL A 368 6.50 46.05 -28.10
CA VAL A 368 5.96 47.44 -28.08
C VAL A 368 5.97 47.94 -29.49
N ASP A 369 4.84 48.34 -30.05
CA ASP A 369 4.68 48.91 -31.40
C ASP A 369 5.40 48.02 -32.47
N ASP A 370 5.14 46.71 -32.45
CA ASP A 370 5.76 45.67 -33.30
C ASP A 370 7.29 45.61 -33.21
N THR A 371 7.90 46.15 -32.16
CA THR A 371 9.35 46.10 -31.92
C THR A 371 9.62 45.41 -30.56
N VAL A 372 10.77 44.75 -30.48
CA VAL A 372 11.24 44.09 -29.27
C VAL A 372 11.89 45.08 -28.33
N ALA A 373 11.41 45.16 -27.10
CA ALA A 373 12.03 45.91 -26.02
C ALA A 373 12.51 44.92 -24.92
N LEU A 374 13.75 45.11 -24.47
CA LEU A 374 14.28 44.33 -23.35
C LEU A 374 13.81 44.92 -22.01
N HIS A 375 13.12 44.13 -21.20
CA HIS A 375 12.67 44.54 -19.88
C HIS A 375 13.25 43.67 -18.78
N LYS A 376 13.84 44.31 -17.75
CA LYS A 376 14.22 43.63 -16.52
C LYS A 376 12.97 43.43 -15.68
N VAL A 377 12.87 42.23 -15.09
CA VAL A 377 11.73 41.86 -14.27
C VAL A 377 12.19 41.27 -12.92
N THR A 378 11.37 41.50 -11.90
CA THR A 378 11.53 40.84 -10.61
C THR A 378 10.58 39.64 -10.56
N VAL A 379 11.16 38.44 -10.43
CA VAL A 379 10.43 37.19 -10.37
C VAL A 379 10.17 36.84 -8.91
N GLY A 380 8.92 36.60 -8.59
CA GLY A 380 8.47 36.11 -7.30
C GLY A 380 8.49 34.56 -7.23
N ARG A 381 7.36 33.96 -6.88
CA ARG A 381 7.16 32.52 -6.86
C ARG A 381 7.07 31.94 -8.27
N ARG A 382 7.38 30.68 -8.39
CA ARG A 382 7.31 29.98 -9.68
C ARG A 382 7.03 28.50 -9.50
N ASN A 383 6.36 27.93 -10.48
CA ASN A 383 6.21 26.49 -10.63
C ASN A 383 6.91 26.02 -11.93
N GLU A 384 6.66 24.80 -12.39
CA GLU A 384 7.27 24.25 -13.60
C GLU A 384 6.82 24.92 -14.91
N ARG A 385 5.71 25.64 -14.92
CA ARG A 385 5.11 26.21 -16.13
C ARG A 385 5.11 27.75 -16.13
N PHE A 386 4.89 28.37 -14.99
CA PHE A 386 4.64 29.80 -14.83
C PHE A 386 5.50 30.42 -13.74
N ALA A 387 5.78 31.70 -13.88
CA ALA A 387 6.39 32.53 -12.86
C ALA A 387 5.55 33.75 -12.55
N GLU A 388 5.48 34.13 -11.29
CA GLU A 388 4.94 35.39 -10.81
C GLU A 388 5.92 36.51 -11.14
N ILE A 389 5.42 37.63 -11.69
CA ILE A 389 6.17 38.85 -11.91
C ILE A 389 5.67 39.90 -10.94
N THR A 390 6.55 40.27 -10.01
CA THR A 390 6.22 41.30 -8.99
C THR A 390 6.51 42.73 -9.46
N GLN A 391 7.46 42.91 -10.38
CA GLN A 391 7.82 44.22 -10.94
C GLN A 391 8.36 44.06 -12.37
N GLY A 392 8.16 45.11 -13.18
CA GLY A 392 8.75 45.22 -14.52
C GLY A 392 7.80 44.94 -15.68
N LEU A 393 6.58 44.45 -15.42
CA LEU A 393 5.51 44.29 -16.42
C LEU A 393 4.20 44.81 -15.89
N SER A 394 3.25 44.98 -16.81
CA SER A 394 1.86 45.31 -16.52
C SER A 394 0.92 44.30 -17.18
N VAL A 395 -0.26 44.14 -16.61
CA VAL A 395 -1.31 43.31 -17.23
C VAL A 395 -1.65 43.89 -18.62
N GLY A 396 -1.73 43.01 -19.61
CA GLY A 396 -1.94 43.40 -21.01
C GLY A 396 -0.64 43.51 -21.84
N ASP A 397 0.53 43.48 -21.22
CA ASP A 397 1.80 43.46 -21.95
C ASP A 397 1.97 42.16 -22.74
N ASN A 398 2.54 42.24 -23.94
CA ASN A 398 2.87 41.06 -24.74
C ASN A 398 4.31 40.67 -24.52
N VAL A 399 4.59 39.46 -24.06
CA VAL A 399 5.93 38.93 -23.83
C VAL A 399 6.23 37.76 -24.78
N ILE A 400 7.43 37.77 -25.37
CA ILE A 400 7.85 36.73 -26.31
C ILE A 400 8.18 35.47 -25.54
N ILE A 401 7.60 34.36 -25.97
CA ILE A 401 7.91 33.03 -25.46
C ILE A 401 8.96 32.33 -26.37
N HIS A 402 9.81 31.51 -25.78
CA HIS A 402 10.89 30.83 -26.50
C HIS A 402 11.77 31.75 -27.36
N PRO A 403 12.34 32.86 -26.83
CA PRO A 403 13.13 33.77 -27.62
C PRO A 403 14.37 33.09 -28.20
N GLY A 404 14.40 32.99 -29.53
CA GLY A 404 15.56 32.46 -30.24
C GLY A 404 16.69 33.47 -30.34
N ASN A 405 17.86 33.05 -30.82
CA ASN A 405 19.07 33.89 -30.99
C ASN A 405 18.84 35.09 -31.97
N SER A 406 17.82 35.04 -32.80
CA SER A 406 17.44 36.09 -33.74
C SER A 406 16.68 37.24 -33.10
N VAL A 407 16.12 37.04 -31.87
CA VAL A 407 15.38 38.08 -31.16
C VAL A 407 16.34 38.94 -30.38
N LYS A 408 16.44 40.21 -30.74
CA LYS A 408 17.27 41.22 -30.09
C LYS A 408 16.47 42.48 -29.88
N GLU A 409 16.88 43.31 -28.93
CA GLU A 409 16.28 44.62 -28.71
C GLU A 409 16.27 45.47 -29.97
N GLY A 410 15.15 46.14 -30.26
CA GLY A 410 14.92 47.03 -31.40
C GLY A 410 14.57 46.32 -32.71
N ILE A 411 14.49 44.99 -32.74
CA ILE A 411 14.10 44.26 -33.98
C ILE A 411 12.57 44.30 -34.13
N GLY A 412 12.10 44.52 -35.37
CA GLY A 412 10.68 44.37 -35.72
C GLY A 412 10.26 42.90 -35.66
N VAL A 413 9.11 42.65 -35.08
CA VAL A 413 8.52 41.29 -34.92
C VAL A 413 7.11 41.20 -35.48
N GLU A 414 6.75 39.99 -35.88
CA GLU A 414 5.41 39.62 -36.33
C GLU A 414 4.97 38.37 -35.62
N LYS A 415 3.69 38.28 -35.25
CA LYS A 415 3.16 37.07 -34.59
C LYS A 415 3.14 35.90 -35.58
N ARG A 416 3.64 34.73 -35.12
CA ARG A 416 3.64 33.53 -35.92
C ARG A 416 2.25 32.98 -36.11
#